data_9d676730f3aa8290beca137e2b9ae33a
#
_entry.id   9d676730f3aa8290beca137e2b9ae33a
#
_cell.length_a   1.000
_cell.length_b   1.000
_cell.length_c   1.000
_cell.angle_alpha   90.00
_cell.angle_beta   90.00
_cell.angle_gamma   90.00
#
_symmetry.space_group_name_H-M   'P 1'
#
loop_
_entity.id
_entity.type
_entity.pdbx_description
1 polymer ?
#
loop_
_entity_poly.entity_id
_entity_poly.type
_entity_poly.pdbx_seq_one_letter_code
_entity_poly.pdbx_strand_id
1 'polypeptide(L)'
;MTSKEYLTQMFALQQKLNDETNGIGWENGYTKHNRMINWKRCIYMECAELIDSFSWKHWKNINKPTDWDNVTVEIVDIWHFIMSLLLEDYKTNNK
;
A
#
# COMPACT_ATOMS: atom_id res chain seq x y z
N MET A 1 20.20 -9.27 11.86
CA MET A 1 19.89 -8.36 10.75
C MET A 1 19.41 -7.02 11.30
N THR A 2 19.93 -5.91 10.78
CA THR A 2 19.55 -4.57 11.21
C THR A 2 18.23 -4.14 10.61
N SER A 3 17.61 -3.10 11.19
CA SER A 3 16.38 -2.50 10.62
C SER A 3 16.61 -2.01 9.20
N LYS A 4 17.78 -1.43 8.91
CA LYS A 4 18.14 -0.97 7.56
C LYS A 4 18.18 -2.13 6.57
N GLU A 5 18.72 -3.27 6.96
CA GLU A 5 18.80 -4.46 6.11
C GLU A 5 17.39 -5.02 5.83
N TYR A 6 16.52 -5.08 6.85
CA TYR A 6 15.12 -5.49 6.68
C TYR A 6 14.39 -4.56 5.71
N LEU A 7 14.52 -3.25 5.89
CA LEU A 7 13.89 -2.28 5.00
C LEU A 7 14.40 -2.41 3.57
N THR A 8 15.71 -2.56 3.39
CA THR A 8 16.31 -2.76 2.06
C THR A 8 15.71 -3.99 1.36
N GLN A 9 15.58 -5.10 2.10
CA GLN A 9 14.98 -6.32 1.56
C GLN A 9 13.50 -6.12 1.22
N MET A 10 12.74 -5.44 2.08
CA MET A 10 11.32 -5.17 1.84
C MET A 10 11.11 -4.33 0.59
N PHE A 11 11.89 -3.28 0.40
CA PHE A 11 11.80 -2.46 -0.81
C PHE A 11 12.21 -3.23 -2.06
N ALA A 12 13.24 -4.06 -1.99
CA ALA A 12 13.65 -4.90 -3.11
C ALA A 12 12.55 -5.89 -3.51
N LEU A 13 11.90 -6.50 -2.53
CA LEU A 13 10.77 -7.42 -2.77
C LEU A 13 9.56 -6.69 -3.34
N GLN A 14 9.28 -5.48 -2.86
CA GLN A 14 8.18 -4.69 -3.38
C GLN A 14 8.43 -4.25 -4.82
N GLN A 15 9.66 -3.86 -5.14
CA GLN A 15 10.04 -3.54 -6.53
C GLN A 15 9.78 -4.74 -7.45
N LYS A 16 10.23 -5.91 -7.04
CA LYS A 16 10.04 -7.15 -7.81
C LYS A 16 8.57 -7.46 -8.00
N LEU A 17 7.78 -7.35 -6.93
CA LEU A 17 6.34 -7.59 -6.97
C LEU A 17 5.65 -6.65 -7.96
N ASN A 18 5.97 -5.37 -7.90
CA ASN A 18 5.37 -4.36 -8.79
C ASN A 18 5.80 -4.58 -10.25
N ASP A 19 7.06 -4.95 -10.49
CA ASP A 19 7.54 -5.27 -11.85
C ASP A 19 6.75 -6.43 -12.45
N GLU A 20 6.46 -7.46 -11.66
CA GLU A 20 5.69 -8.63 -12.09
C GLU A 20 4.21 -8.31 -12.26
N THR A 21 3.63 -7.60 -11.32
CA THR A 21 2.18 -7.33 -11.26
C THR A 21 1.75 -6.23 -12.22
N ASN A 22 2.49 -5.13 -12.24
CA ASN A 22 2.12 -3.93 -13.00
C ASN A 22 2.91 -3.78 -14.30
N GLY A 23 4.02 -4.49 -14.43
CA GLY A 23 4.91 -4.42 -15.58
C GLY A 23 6.11 -3.52 -15.34
N ILE A 24 7.24 -3.86 -15.95
CA ILE A 24 8.47 -3.06 -15.87
C ILE A 24 8.18 -1.67 -16.43
N GLY A 25 8.61 -0.63 -15.71
CA GLY A 25 8.33 0.77 -16.07
C GLY A 25 7.08 1.33 -15.40
N TRP A 26 6.46 0.59 -14.49
CA TRP A 26 5.28 1.04 -13.74
C TRP A 26 5.51 2.38 -13.01
N GLU A 27 6.76 2.71 -12.69
CA GLU A 27 7.12 3.96 -12.00
C GLU A 27 6.82 5.19 -12.87
N ASN A 28 6.59 5.02 -14.16
CA ASN A 28 6.13 6.09 -15.05
C ASN A 28 4.64 6.41 -14.88
N GLY A 29 3.94 5.71 -13.98
CA GLY A 29 2.55 5.98 -13.63
C GLY A 29 1.52 5.16 -14.39
N TYR A 30 1.94 4.14 -15.15
CA TYR A 30 1.03 3.29 -15.93
C TYR A 30 1.40 1.82 -15.83
N THR A 31 0.39 0.97 -15.82
CA THR A 31 0.58 -0.48 -15.85
C THR A 31 0.94 -0.95 -17.27
N LYS A 32 1.36 -2.21 -17.39
CA LYS A 32 1.59 -2.89 -18.68
C LYS A 32 0.34 -2.93 -19.58
N HIS A 33 -0.84 -2.71 -19.00
CA HIS A 33 -2.12 -2.62 -19.72
C HIS A 33 -2.55 -1.16 -19.94
N ASN A 34 -1.62 -0.21 -19.79
CA ASN A 34 -1.81 1.22 -20.02
C ASN A 34 -2.89 1.84 -19.10
N ARG A 35 -3.00 1.35 -17.88
CA ARG A 35 -3.89 1.91 -16.86
C ARG A 35 -3.11 2.80 -15.92
N MET A 36 -3.64 3.97 -15.61
CA MET A 36 -3.01 4.92 -14.69
C MET A 36 -2.92 4.35 -13.28
N ILE A 37 -1.78 4.52 -12.65
CA ILE A 37 -1.53 4.13 -11.27
C ILE A 37 -1.57 5.38 -10.39
N ASN A 38 -2.34 5.32 -9.31
CA ASN A 38 -2.41 6.39 -8.31
C ASN A 38 -2.24 5.77 -6.91
N TRP A 39 -0.99 5.70 -6.44
CA TRP A 39 -0.66 5.08 -5.15
C TRP A 39 -1.30 5.82 -3.97
N LYS A 40 -1.41 7.15 -4.04
CA LYS A 40 -2.06 7.94 -2.98
C LYS A 40 -3.53 7.55 -2.84
N ARG A 41 -4.22 7.35 -3.95
CA ARG A 41 -5.62 6.91 -3.93
C ARG A 41 -5.74 5.51 -3.32
N CYS A 42 -4.82 4.60 -3.65
CA CYS A 42 -4.78 3.26 -3.05
C CYS A 42 -4.63 3.34 -1.54
N ILE A 43 -3.73 4.21 -1.06
CA ILE A 43 -3.50 4.41 0.37
C ILE A 43 -4.76 4.96 1.04
N TYR A 44 -5.40 5.96 0.45
CA TYR A 44 -6.63 6.54 1.01
C TYR A 44 -7.75 5.51 1.12
N MET A 45 -7.91 4.69 0.10
CA MET A 45 -8.93 3.63 0.11
C MET A 45 -8.67 2.62 1.22
N GLU A 46 -7.42 2.16 1.38
CA GLU A 46 -7.06 1.21 2.43
C GLU A 46 -7.20 1.83 3.83
N CYS A 47 -6.91 3.13 3.98
CA CYS A 47 -7.15 3.84 5.23
C CYS A 47 -8.64 3.88 5.58
N ALA A 48 -9.51 4.08 4.59
CA ALA A 48 -10.96 4.05 4.79
C ALA A 48 -11.42 2.66 5.22
N GLU A 49 -10.92 1.61 4.59
CA GLU A 49 -11.21 0.22 4.96
C GLU A 49 -10.71 -0.10 6.38
N LEU A 50 -9.53 0.42 6.74
CA LEU A 50 -9.00 0.28 8.09
C LEU A 50 -9.94 0.90 9.12
N ILE A 51 -10.43 2.10 8.87
CA ILE A 51 -11.39 2.79 9.75
C ILE A 51 -12.65 1.93 9.92
N ASP A 52 -13.14 1.33 8.84
CA ASP A 52 -14.34 0.50 8.88
C ASP A 52 -14.14 -0.83 9.62
N SER A 53 -12.92 -1.21 9.94
CA SER A 53 -12.65 -2.37 10.79
C SER A 53 -13.07 -2.13 12.25
N PHE A 54 -13.28 -0.87 12.64
CA PHE A 54 -13.68 -0.45 13.98
C PHE A 54 -15.15 -0.05 14.00
N SER A 55 -15.81 -0.21 15.13
CA SER A 55 -17.21 0.19 15.31
C SER A 55 -17.30 1.67 15.70
N TRP A 56 -16.96 2.56 14.76
CA TRP A 56 -16.86 4.00 15.00
C TRP A 56 -18.13 4.78 14.68
N LYS A 57 -19.04 4.23 13.88
CA LYS A 57 -20.24 4.95 13.42
C LYS A 57 -21.25 5.04 14.57
N HIS A 58 -21.45 6.26 15.10
CA HIS A 58 -22.33 6.49 16.24
C HIS A 58 -23.82 6.18 15.94
N TRP A 59 -24.20 6.13 14.65
CA TRP A 59 -25.57 5.82 14.21
C TRP A 59 -25.77 4.32 13.91
N LYS A 60 -24.78 3.49 14.15
CA LYS A 60 -24.80 2.04 13.96
C LYS A 60 -24.58 1.32 15.29
N ASN A 61 -24.58 -0.01 15.26
CA ASN A 61 -24.29 -0.81 16.44
C ASN A 61 -22.82 -0.65 16.84
N ILE A 62 -22.56 0.12 17.91
CA ILE A 62 -21.23 0.37 18.43
C ILE A 62 -20.67 -0.80 19.25
N ASN A 63 -21.49 -1.81 19.55
CA ASN A 63 -21.07 -2.98 20.32
C ASN A 63 -20.51 -4.09 19.44
N LYS A 64 -20.49 -3.90 18.12
CA LYS A 64 -19.88 -4.85 17.21
C LYS A 64 -18.38 -4.91 17.49
N PRO A 65 -17.79 -6.11 17.68
CA PRO A 65 -16.36 -6.22 17.95
C PRO A 65 -15.51 -5.70 16.77
N THR A 66 -14.36 -5.14 17.09
CA THR A 66 -13.36 -4.77 16.08
C THR A 66 -12.88 -6.01 15.34
N ASP A 67 -12.81 -5.90 14.03
CA ASP A 67 -12.24 -6.96 13.17
C ASP A 67 -10.72 -6.83 13.13
N TRP A 68 -10.06 -7.42 14.13
CA TRP A 68 -8.61 -7.32 14.30
C TRP A 68 -7.83 -7.99 13.16
N ASP A 69 -8.36 -9.06 12.58
CA ASP A 69 -7.73 -9.72 11.44
C ASP A 69 -7.70 -8.78 10.24
N ASN A 70 -8.80 -8.08 9.99
CA ASN A 70 -8.88 -7.10 8.91
C ASN A 70 -7.98 -5.88 9.17
N VAL A 71 -7.89 -5.43 10.43
CA VAL A 71 -6.96 -4.35 10.82
C VAL A 71 -5.54 -4.70 10.39
N THR A 72 -5.09 -5.91 10.68
CA THR A 72 -3.74 -6.37 10.31
C THR A 72 -3.55 -6.38 8.80
N VAL A 73 -4.52 -6.92 8.05
CA VAL A 73 -4.47 -6.96 6.58
C VAL A 73 -4.37 -5.55 6.00
N GLU A 74 -5.20 -4.62 6.47
CA GLU A 74 -5.22 -3.25 5.96
C GLU A 74 -3.92 -2.50 6.25
N ILE A 75 -3.33 -2.69 7.42
CA ILE A 75 -2.03 -2.08 7.77
C ILE A 75 -0.94 -2.59 6.83
N VAL A 76 -0.92 -3.89 6.54
CA VAL A 76 0.05 -4.47 5.59
C VAL A 76 -0.16 -3.91 4.19
N ASP A 77 -1.40 -3.81 3.74
CA ASP A 77 -1.73 -3.27 2.41
C ASP A 77 -1.29 -1.80 2.29
N ILE A 78 -1.57 -0.99 3.32
CA ILE A 78 -1.12 0.41 3.36
C ILE A 78 0.40 0.49 3.23
N TRP A 79 1.14 -0.35 3.95
CA TRP A 79 2.59 -0.38 3.90
C TRP A 79 3.11 -0.72 2.50
N HIS A 80 2.51 -1.71 1.82
CA HIS A 80 2.87 -2.05 0.44
C HIS A 80 2.68 -0.88 -0.51
N PHE A 81 1.58 -0.14 -0.38
CA PHE A 81 1.32 1.04 -1.22
C PHE A 81 2.25 2.21 -0.87
N ILE A 82 2.60 2.40 0.40
CA ILE A 82 3.59 3.41 0.80
C ILE A 82 4.95 3.10 0.18
N MET A 83 5.40 1.85 0.25
CA MET A 83 6.66 1.45 -0.38
C MET A 83 6.63 1.70 -1.90
N SER A 84 5.50 1.39 -2.53
CA SER A 84 5.33 1.60 -3.97
C SER A 84 5.40 3.08 -4.34
N LEU A 85 4.74 3.94 -3.56
CA LEU A 85 4.81 5.39 -3.75
C LEU A 85 6.24 5.92 -3.60
N LEU A 86 6.97 5.45 -2.60
CA LEU A 86 8.35 5.87 -2.36
C LEU A 86 9.30 5.39 -3.47
N LEU A 87 9.11 4.17 -3.97
CA LEU A 87 9.87 3.64 -5.10
C LEU A 87 9.61 4.45 -6.38
N GLU A 88 8.35 4.80 -6.64
CA GLU A 88 7.98 5.65 -7.77
C GLU A 88 8.64 7.03 -7.64
N ASP A 89 8.53 7.65 -6.48
CA ASP A 89 9.11 8.97 -6.22
C ASP A 89 10.63 8.96 -6.38
N TYR A 90 11.29 7.96 -5.84
CA TYR A 90 12.74 7.80 -5.98
C TYR A 90 13.14 7.69 -7.46
N LYS A 91 12.45 6.87 -8.22
CA LYS A 91 12.76 6.64 -9.64
C LYS A 91 12.55 7.89 -10.49
N THR A 92 11.49 8.66 -10.21
CA THR A 92 11.13 9.82 -11.01
C THR A 92 11.92 11.07 -10.63
N ASN A 93 12.35 11.21 -9.38
CA ASN A 93 13.00 12.42 -8.87
C ASN A 93 14.52 12.28 -8.69
N ASN A 94 15.09 11.10 -8.82
CA ASN A 94 16.53 10.85 -8.71
C ASN A 94 17.15 10.49 -10.06
N LYS A 95 16.99 11.36 -11.01
CA LYS A 95 17.55 11.18 -12.35
C LYS A 95 18.97 11.70 -12.45
#